data_1a6dc681eeb0d8e284979bbd0821f7ef
#
_entry.id   1a6dc681eeb0d8e284979bbd0821f7ef
#
_cell.length_a   1.000
_cell.length_b   1.000
_cell.length_c   1.000
_cell.angle_alpha   90.00
_cell.angle_beta   90.00
_cell.angle_gamma   90.00
#
_symmetry.space_group_name_H-M   'P 1'
#
loop_
_entity.id
_entity.type
_entity.pdbx_description
1 polymer ?
#
loop_
_entity_poly.entity_id
_entity_poly.type
_entity_poly.pdbx_seq_one_letter_code
_entity_poly.pdbx_strand_id
1 'polypeptide(L)'
;MTFQALLVEKAGDGTVSASIRELEDARLPDGDVTVAVEYSTLNYKDGLCINGKGGLVRSFPHVPGVDFAGTVEASDDPRYRPGDRVVLTGWRVGEVWWGGYATRAKVKADWLVPLPDELSTRQAMAIGTAGLTSMLSVIALEKAGLSPLKGEILVTGAAGGVGSVAVALLARLGYSVAAVTGRPETAGYLKELGAETIIERAELAEATGKPLESERWAGAIDAVGGEMLARVLKQMKYDGAVASVGLAAGAGVPSFTVIPFLLRGVSLLGIDSVMRPYDHRVDAWNRIASDLPMDKLEAMVVEHRLSDLPDLADRILDGKVKGRVVIDVRA
;
A
#
# COMPACT_ATOMS: atom_id res chain seq x y z
N MET A 1 18.70 19.54 -19.12
CA MET A 1 19.21 18.28 -18.54
C MET A 1 18.25 17.16 -18.96
N THR A 2 18.70 15.88 -18.86
CA THR A 2 17.88 14.72 -19.18
C THR A 2 17.74 13.84 -17.94
N PHE A 3 16.71 12.97 -17.95
CA PHE A 3 16.46 11.98 -16.90
C PHE A 3 15.92 10.69 -17.52
N GLN A 4 16.14 9.56 -16.86
CA GLN A 4 15.59 8.27 -17.28
C GLN A 4 14.23 8.04 -16.64
N ALA A 5 13.31 7.42 -17.40
CA ALA A 5 11.98 7.04 -16.91
C ALA A 5 11.46 5.77 -17.60
N LEU A 6 10.64 5.00 -16.91
CA LEU A 6 9.77 4.02 -17.53
C LEU A 6 8.59 4.78 -18.17
N LEU A 7 8.58 4.88 -19.47
CA LEU A 7 7.51 5.54 -20.22
C LEU A 7 6.50 4.52 -20.72
N VAL A 8 5.22 4.77 -20.43
CA VAL A 8 4.10 3.98 -20.93
C VAL A 8 3.45 4.74 -22.08
N GLU A 9 3.34 4.09 -23.22
CA GLU A 9 2.81 4.64 -24.46
C GLU A 9 1.63 3.80 -24.94
N LYS A 10 0.71 4.44 -25.65
CA LYS A 10 -0.45 3.77 -26.26
C LYS A 10 -0.43 3.97 -27.77
N ALA A 11 -0.37 2.89 -28.52
CA ALA A 11 -0.42 2.89 -29.96
C ALA A 11 -1.84 3.18 -30.49
N GLY A 12 -1.93 3.48 -31.76
CA GLY A 12 -3.22 3.78 -32.41
C GLY A 12 -4.22 2.62 -32.42
N ASP A 13 -3.76 1.39 -32.32
CA ASP A 13 -4.57 0.18 -32.16
C ASP A 13 -5.04 -0.08 -30.72
N GLY A 14 -4.64 0.78 -29.76
CA GLY A 14 -4.96 0.67 -28.35
C GLY A 14 -3.96 -0.14 -27.53
N THR A 15 -2.95 -0.76 -28.14
CA THR A 15 -1.91 -1.52 -27.45
C THR A 15 -1.09 -0.59 -26.57
N VAL A 16 -0.89 -0.99 -25.31
CA VAL A 16 -0.07 -0.27 -24.33
C VAL A 16 1.28 -0.97 -24.20
N SER A 17 2.36 -0.20 -24.24
CA SER A 17 3.72 -0.70 -24.07
C SER A 17 4.50 0.18 -23.07
N ALA A 18 5.43 -0.43 -22.34
CA ALA A 18 6.29 0.23 -21.37
C ALA A 18 7.76 0.04 -21.76
N SER A 19 8.54 1.12 -21.77
CA SER A 19 9.97 1.06 -22.09
C SER A 19 10.76 2.14 -21.36
N ILE A 20 12.04 1.87 -21.04
CA ILE A 20 12.92 2.88 -20.49
C ILE A 20 13.27 3.90 -21.57
N ARG A 21 13.13 5.17 -21.22
CA ARG A 21 13.44 6.30 -22.11
C ARG A 21 14.28 7.33 -21.38
N GLU A 22 15.16 7.98 -22.12
CA GLU A 22 15.80 9.23 -21.72
C GLU A 22 14.90 10.39 -22.17
N LEU A 23 14.52 11.27 -21.24
CA LEU A 23 13.59 12.37 -21.46
C LEU A 23 14.23 13.69 -21.09
N GLU A 24 13.86 14.78 -21.75
CA GLU A 24 14.30 16.13 -21.40
C GLU A 24 13.50 16.68 -20.21
N ASP A 25 14.13 17.47 -19.34
CA ASP A 25 13.48 18.11 -18.18
C ASP A 25 12.26 18.95 -18.54
N ALA A 26 12.24 19.54 -19.74
CA ALA A 26 11.11 20.31 -20.26
C ALA A 26 9.80 19.47 -20.38
N ARG A 27 9.88 18.14 -20.29
CA ARG A 27 8.72 17.25 -20.31
C ARG A 27 8.14 16.97 -18.92
N LEU A 28 8.86 17.37 -17.84
CA LEU A 28 8.32 17.22 -16.48
C LEU A 28 7.01 18.00 -16.32
N PRO A 29 6.04 17.48 -15.55
CA PRO A 29 4.81 18.21 -15.24
C PRO A 29 5.09 19.56 -14.56
N ASP A 30 4.12 20.47 -14.61
CA ASP A 30 4.21 21.76 -13.97
C ASP A 30 3.93 21.66 -12.46
N GLY A 31 4.99 21.55 -11.67
CA GLY A 31 4.95 21.39 -10.20
C GLY A 31 5.89 22.37 -9.49
N ASP A 32 5.84 22.37 -8.17
CA ASP A 32 6.55 23.35 -7.32
C ASP A 32 7.93 22.83 -6.87
N VAL A 33 8.09 21.50 -6.78
CA VAL A 33 9.30 20.87 -6.24
C VAL A 33 9.83 19.81 -7.22
N THR A 34 11.10 19.92 -7.55
CA THR A 34 11.83 18.91 -8.32
C THR A 34 12.63 18.02 -7.37
N VAL A 35 12.43 16.71 -7.49
CA VAL A 35 13.07 15.69 -6.65
C VAL A 35 13.94 14.79 -7.51
N ALA A 36 15.21 14.62 -7.12
CA ALA A 36 16.04 13.51 -7.55
C ALA A 36 15.51 12.24 -6.89
N VAL A 37 14.80 11.43 -7.65
CA VAL A 37 14.24 10.18 -7.15
C VAL A 37 15.37 9.16 -6.98
N GLU A 38 15.40 8.53 -5.82
CA GLU A 38 16.39 7.50 -5.51
C GLU A 38 15.77 6.12 -5.59
N TYR A 39 14.60 5.98 -4.96
CA TYR A 39 13.85 4.73 -4.92
C TYR A 39 12.37 4.96 -5.18
N SER A 40 11.75 3.96 -5.77
CA SER A 40 10.31 3.78 -5.90
C SER A 40 9.91 2.40 -5.36
N THR A 41 8.66 2.03 -5.49
CA THR A 41 8.18 0.70 -5.07
C THR A 41 7.09 0.20 -6.01
N LEU A 42 6.84 -1.10 -6.02
CA LEU A 42 5.78 -1.70 -6.82
C LEU A 42 4.52 -1.95 -5.97
N ASN A 43 3.40 -1.43 -6.40
CA ASN A 43 2.07 -1.69 -5.85
C ASN A 43 1.15 -2.28 -6.94
N TYR A 44 0.02 -2.84 -6.54
CA TYR A 44 -0.96 -3.42 -7.48
C TYR A 44 -1.44 -2.41 -8.54
N LYS A 45 -1.61 -1.14 -8.13
CA LYS A 45 -1.97 -0.05 -9.06
C LYS A 45 -0.92 0.21 -10.12
N ASP A 46 0.35 0.10 -9.77
CA ASP A 46 1.44 0.27 -10.74
C ASP A 46 1.40 -0.81 -11.81
N GLY A 47 1.10 -2.05 -11.42
CA GLY A 47 0.86 -3.13 -12.37
C GLY A 47 -0.28 -2.83 -13.34
N LEU A 48 -1.37 -2.23 -12.84
CA LEU A 48 -2.48 -1.79 -13.70
C LEU A 48 -2.05 -0.65 -14.64
N CYS A 49 -1.32 0.35 -14.14
CA CYS A 49 -0.87 1.49 -14.93
C CYS A 49 0.10 1.07 -16.05
N ILE A 50 1.09 0.23 -15.74
CA ILE A 50 2.08 -0.27 -16.72
C ILE A 50 1.39 -1.06 -17.82
N ASN A 51 0.38 -1.86 -17.47
CA ASN A 51 -0.38 -2.70 -18.41
C ASN A 51 -1.56 -1.98 -19.09
N GLY A 52 -1.77 -0.69 -18.81
CA GLY A 52 -2.91 0.05 -19.36
C GLY A 52 -4.28 -0.46 -18.92
N LYS A 53 -4.33 -1.16 -17.77
CA LYS A 53 -5.55 -1.76 -17.22
C LYS A 53 -6.24 -0.85 -16.19
N GLY A 54 -7.51 -1.10 -15.91
CA GLY A 54 -8.27 -0.40 -14.88
C GLY A 54 -8.60 1.07 -15.16
N GLY A 55 -8.23 1.63 -16.33
CA GLY A 55 -8.54 3.00 -16.73
C GLY A 55 -7.91 4.08 -15.81
N LEU A 56 -6.83 3.74 -15.10
CA LEU A 56 -6.15 4.65 -14.18
C LEU A 56 -5.35 5.72 -14.93
N VAL A 57 -4.57 5.30 -15.93
CA VAL A 57 -3.85 6.21 -16.83
C VAL A 57 -4.82 6.70 -17.91
N ARG A 58 -5.02 8.01 -17.96
CA ARG A 58 -5.97 8.63 -18.91
C ARG A 58 -5.29 9.35 -20.07
N SER A 59 -4.03 9.74 -19.89
CA SER A 59 -3.25 10.49 -20.88
C SER A 59 -1.93 9.77 -21.14
N PHE A 60 -1.59 9.58 -22.41
CA PHE A 60 -0.33 8.97 -22.87
C PHE A 60 0.46 9.98 -23.71
N PRO A 61 1.80 9.97 -23.68
CA PRO A 61 2.64 9.08 -22.89
C PRO A 61 2.59 9.41 -21.40
N HIS A 62 2.86 8.42 -20.53
CA HIS A 62 2.77 8.56 -19.07
C HIS A 62 3.96 7.88 -18.36
N VAL A 63 4.34 8.41 -17.19
CA VAL A 63 5.33 7.79 -16.29
C VAL A 63 4.59 7.28 -15.05
N PRO A 64 4.49 5.97 -14.83
CA PRO A 64 3.86 5.38 -13.65
C PRO A 64 4.74 5.51 -12.38
N GLY A 65 4.34 4.83 -11.31
CA GLY A 65 5.00 4.82 -10.01
C GLY A 65 4.27 5.71 -9.01
N VAL A 66 3.37 5.09 -8.22
CA VAL A 66 2.50 5.85 -7.29
C VAL A 66 3.24 6.35 -6.05
N ASP A 67 4.45 5.84 -5.82
CA ASP A 67 5.30 6.18 -4.68
C ASP A 67 6.72 6.51 -5.14
N PHE A 68 7.38 7.42 -4.45
CA PHE A 68 8.81 7.60 -4.54
C PHE A 68 9.40 8.25 -3.28
N ALA A 69 10.70 8.08 -3.09
CA ALA A 69 11.50 8.81 -2.12
C ALA A 69 12.80 9.28 -2.78
N GLY A 70 13.30 10.42 -2.33
CA GLY A 70 14.51 11.01 -2.89
C GLY A 70 14.87 12.32 -2.21
N THR A 71 15.74 13.07 -2.88
CA THR A 71 16.27 14.34 -2.39
C THR A 71 15.79 15.50 -3.25
N VAL A 72 15.34 16.59 -2.65
CA VAL A 72 14.92 17.81 -3.34
C VAL A 72 16.13 18.40 -4.09
N GLU A 73 15.98 18.65 -5.39
CA GLU A 73 16.97 19.36 -6.22
C GLU A 73 16.67 20.85 -6.34
N ALA A 74 15.40 21.20 -6.48
CA ALA A 74 14.93 22.57 -6.59
C ALA A 74 13.51 22.70 -6.05
N SER A 75 13.18 23.87 -5.51
CA SER A 75 11.84 24.16 -5.00
C SER A 75 11.48 25.63 -5.18
N ASP A 76 10.25 25.89 -5.62
CA ASP A 76 9.62 27.20 -5.62
C ASP A 76 8.80 27.42 -4.33
N ASP A 77 8.64 26.38 -3.47
CA ASP A 77 7.92 26.43 -2.19
C ASP A 77 8.92 26.54 -1.02
N PRO A 78 8.77 27.53 -0.12
CA PRO A 78 9.72 27.77 0.97
C PRO A 78 9.80 26.66 2.03
N ARG A 79 8.86 25.72 2.04
CA ARG A 79 8.83 24.56 2.94
C ARG A 79 9.93 23.54 2.61
N TYR A 80 10.43 23.54 1.37
CA TYR A 80 11.42 22.56 0.89
C TYR A 80 12.66 23.27 0.34
N ARG A 81 13.84 22.72 0.60
CA ARG A 81 15.14 23.22 0.15
C ARG A 81 15.93 22.12 -0.54
N PRO A 82 16.81 22.45 -1.49
CA PRO A 82 17.75 21.48 -2.03
C PRO A 82 18.51 20.74 -0.91
N GLY A 83 18.52 19.41 -1.00
CA GLY A 83 19.10 18.53 0.01
C GLY A 83 18.11 17.92 0.98
N ASP A 84 16.88 18.42 1.08
CA ASP A 84 15.85 17.83 1.94
C ASP A 84 15.44 16.44 1.41
N ARG A 85 15.36 15.47 2.33
CA ARG A 85 14.87 14.13 2.00
C ARG A 85 13.33 14.11 2.11
N VAL A 86 12.69 13.58 1.09
CA VAL A 86 11.22 13.58 0.98
C VAL A 86 10.68 12.22 0.55
N VAL A 87 9.44 11.98 0.91
CA VAL A 87 8.65 10.84 0.44
C VAL A 87 7.31 11.33 -0.12
N LEU A 88 6.89 10.73 -1.22
CA LEU A 88 5.58 10.91 -1.81
C LEU A 88 4.86 9.57 -1.93
N THR A 89 3.61 9.53 -1.50
CA THR A 89 2.70 8.41 -1.69
C THR A 89 1.32 8.94 -2.03
N GLY A 90 0.62 8.32 -2.96
CA GLY A 90 -0.76 8.71 -3.30
C GLY A 90 -0.90 9.95 -4.20
N TRP A 91 -1.90 10.77 -3.94
CA TRP A 91 -2.26 11.98 -4.70
C TRP A 91 -2.53 11.73 -6.19
N ARG A 92 -2.76 10.47 -6.55
CA ARG A 92 -2.90 9.98 -7.93
C ARG A 92 -1.65 10.23 -8.81
N VAL A 93 -0.50 10.41 -8.17
CA VAL A 93 0.80 10.38 -8.83
C VAL A 93 1.01 8.97 -9.38
N GLY A 94 1.59 8.85 -10.59
CA GLY A 94 1.69 7.58 -11.32
C GLY A 94 0.38 7.13 -12.02
N GLU A 95 -0.75 7.82 -11.77
CA GLU A 95 -2.05 7.57 -12.42
C GLU A 95 -2.44 8.70 -13.38
N VAL A 96 -2.51 9.94 -12.88
CA VAL A 96 -2.88 11.14 -13.65
C VAL A 96 -1.79 12.21 -13.68
N TRP A 97 -0.81 12.09 -12.83
CA TRP A 97 0.41 12.88 -12.76
C TRP A 97 1.60 11.95 -12.93
N TRP A 98 2.67 12.39 -13.58
CA TRP A 98 3.87 11.56 -13.78
C TRP A 98 4.45 11.14 -12.43
N GLY A 99 4.81 9.87 -12.33
CA GLY A 99 5.14 9.19 -11.08
C GLY A 99 6.63 8.93 -10.86
N GLY A 100 6.90 8.04 -9.91
CA GLY A 100 8.21 7.77 -9.37
C GLY A 100 9.06 6.75 -10.14
N TYR A 101 8.60 6.21 -11.26
CA TYR A 101 9.43 5.34 -12.10
C TYR A 101 10.31 6.17 -13.04
N ALA A 102 11.02 7.09 -12.45
CA ALA A 102 11.94 7.98 -13.12
C ALA A 102 13.06 8.41 -12.16
N THR A 103 14.21 8.80 -12.68
CA THR A 103 15.31 9.36 -11.87
C THR A 103 15.03 10.79 -11.41
N ARG A 104 13.99 11.43 -11.94
CA ARG A 104 13.58 12.78 -11.58
C ARG A 104 12.06 12.92 -11.65
N ALA A 105 11.46 13.55 -10.65
CA ALA A 105 10.04 13.88 -10.60
C ALA A 105 9.83 15.36 -10.26
N LYS A 106 8.79 15.99 -10.83
CA LYS A 106 8.37 17.34 -10.45
C LYS A 106 6.91 17.29 -10.00
N VAL A 107 6.64 17.72 -8.75
CA VAL A 107 5.37 17.52 -8.07
C VAL A 107 4.96 18.78 -7.28
N LYS A 108 3.71 18.78 -6.81
CA LYS A 108 3.25 19.83 -5.91
C LYS A 108 3.82 19.65 -4.51
N ALA A 109 4.22 20.74 -3.90
CA ALA A 109 4.80 20.78 -2.55
C ALA A 109 3.88 20.14 -1.50
N ASP A 110 2.56 20.34 -1.60
CA ASP A 110 1.56 19.78 -0.69
C ASP A 110 1.46 18.26 -0.70
N TRP A 111 2.05 17.59 -1.68
CA TRP A 111 2.03 16.12 -1.80
C TRP A 111 3.22 15.45 -1.13
N LEU A 112 4.28 16.19 -0.89
CA LEU A 112 5.49 15.70 -0.28
C LEU A 112 5.37 15.69 1.25
N VAL A 113 5.96 14.68 1.87
CA VAL A 113 6.17 14.63 3.31
C VAL A 113 7.69 14.62 3.55
N PRO A 114 8.21 15.47 4.46
CA PRO A 114 9.58 15.34 4.93
C PRO A 114 9.82 13.93 5.45
N LEU A 115 10.87 13.28 4.99
CA LEU A 115 11.20 11.94 5.44
C LEU A 115 11.73 11.99 6.88
N PRO A 116 11.15 11.22 7.85
CA PRO A 116 11.71 11.11 9.19
C PRO A 116 13.19 10.72 9.16
N ASP A 117 14.00 11.31 10.05
CA ASP A 117 15.46 11.14 10.04
C ASP A 117 15.91 9.69 10.27
N GLU A 118 15.09 8.91 10.97
CA GLU A 118 15.31 7.50 11.26
C GLU A 118 15.17 6.59 10.01
N LEU A 119 14.58 7.09 8.93
CA LEU A 119 14.33 6.32 7.73
C LEU A 119 15.26 6.74 6.58
N SER A 120 15.83 5.78 5.88
CA SER A 120 16.44 6.00 4.57
C SER A 120 15.37 6.09 3.48
N THR A 121 15.71 6.68 2.33
CA THR A 121 14.84 6.72 1.13
C THR A 121 14.47 5.31 0.64
N ARG A 122 15.40 4.35 0.77
CA ARG A 122 15.16 2.95 0.47
C ARG A 122 14.13 2.33 1.41
N GLN A 123 14.26 2.56 2.71
CA GLN A 123 13.27 2.09 3.71
C GLN A 123 11.92 2.76 3.52
N ALA A 124 11.89 4.05 3.19
CA ALA A 124 10.65 4.73 2.84
C ALA A 124 9.92 4.03 1.69
N MET A 125 10.63 3.52 0.69
CA MET A 125 10.01 2.78 -0.41
C MET A 125 9.72 1.32 -0.08
N ALA A 126 10.46 0.70 0.82
CA ALA A 126 10.05 -0.57 1.42
C ALA A 126 8.68 -0.45 2.14
N ILE A 127 8.46 0.64 2.84
CA ILE A 127 7.17 1.00 3.45
C ILE A 127 6.15 1.37 2.36
N GLY A 128 6.38 2.43 1.63
CA GLY A 128 5.54 2.95 0.55
C GLY A 128 4.07 3.16 0.93
N THR A 129 3.21 3.24 -0.07
CA THR A 129 1.74 3.30 0.11
C THR A 129 1.22 2.10 0.92
N ALA A 130 1.80 0.92 0.76
CA ALA A 130 1.35 -0.27 1.48
C ALA A 130 1.55 -0.13 3.01
N GLY A 131 2.72 0.29 3.45
CA GLY A 131 3.00 0.51 4.88
C GLY A 131 2.24 1.71 5.45
N LEU A 132 2.12 2.80 4.68
CA LEU A 132 1.27 3.93 5.07
C LEU A 132 -0.18 3.47 5.28
N THR A 133 -0.74 2.67 4.38
CA THR A 133 -2.10 2.14 4.49
C THR A 133 -2.25 1.25 5.73
N SER A 134 -1.25 0.44 6.03
CA SER A 134 -1.23 -0.40 7.23
C SER A 134 -1.26 0.44 8.51
N MET A 135 -0.44 1.49 8.59
CA MET A 135 -0.42 2.39 9.76
C MET A 135 -1.71 3.19 9.89
N LEU A 136 -2.25 3.72 8.79
CA LEU A 136 -3.55 4.41 8.81
C LEU A 136 -4.67 3.47 9.30
N SER A 137 -4.59 2.18 8.98
CA SER A 137 -5.54 1.16 9.47
C SER A 137 -5.40 0.95 10.98
N VAL A 138 -4.17 0.81 11.47
CA VAL A 138 -3.90 0.70 12.91
C VAL A 138 -4.44 1.92 13.65
N ILE A 139 -4.12 3.14 13.20
CA ILE A 139 -4.61 4.39 13.80
C ILE A 139 -6.15 4.44 13.81
N ALA A 140 -6.79 4.03 12.73
CA ALA A 140 -8.25 4.03 12.65
C ALA A 140 -8.89 3.02 13.61
N LEU A 141 -8.32 1.82 13.72
CA LEU A 141 -8.79 0.79 14.64
C LEU A 141 -8.58 1.20 16.11
N GLU A 142 -7.45 1.78 16.46
CA GLU A 142 -7.19 2.32 17.81
C GLU A 142 -8.19 3.44 18.16
N LYS A 143 -8.48 4.35 17.22
CA LYS A 143 -9.51 5.39 17.40
C LYS A 143 -10.91 4.82 17.55
N ALA A 144 -11.20 3.65 16.96
CA ALA A 144 -12.43 2.90 17.17
C ALA A 144 -12.44 2.09 18.49
N GLY A 145 -11.41 2.27 19.33
CA GLY A 145 -11.32 1.66 20.63
C GLY A 145 -10.66 0.29 20.68
N LEU A 146 -9.99 -0.16 19.60
CA LEU A 146 -9.23 -1.40 19.61
C LEU A 146 -8.03 -1.27 20.55
N SER A 147 -7.74 -2.34 21.30
CA SER A 147 -6.55 -2.47 22.14
C SER A 147 -6.12 -3.94 22.20
N PRO A 148 -4.86 -4.24 22.57
CA PRO A 148 -4.37 -5.62 22.68
C PRO A 148 -5.20 -6.52 23.61
N LEU A 149 -5.86 -5.94 24.60
CA LEU A 149 -6.67 -6.68 25.58
C LEU A 149 -8.05 -7.15 25.03
N LYS A 150 -8.50 -6.63 23.90
CA LYS A 150 -9.82 -6.99 23.34
C LYS A 150 -9.85 -8.33 22.62
N GLY A 151 -8.69 -8.85 22.21
CA GLY A 151 -8.56 -10.15 21.57
C GLY A 151 -7.84 -10.12 20.24
N GLU A 152 -7.95 -11.19 19.50
CA GLU A 152 -7.21 -11.42 18.26
C GLU A 152 -7.68 -10.53 17.11
N ILE A 153 -6.72 -10.03 16.32
CA ILE A 153 -6.97 -9.23 15.13
C ILE A 153 -6.69 -10.07 13.89
N LEU A 154 -7.61 -10.00 12.93
CA LEU A 154 -7.47 -10.67 11.66
C LEU A 154 -6.82 -9.74 10.62
N VAL A 155 -5.86 -10.27 9.85
CA VAL A 155 -5.31 -9.61 8.67
C VAL A 155 -5.56 -10.48 7.44
N THR A 156 -6.38 -10.00 6.50
CA THR A 156 -6.60 -10.71 5.23
C THR A 156 -5.59 -10.29 4.18
N GLY A 157 -5.28 -11.18 3.24
CA GLY A 157 -4.24 -10.90 2.25
C GLY A 157 -2.85 -10.71 2.90
N ALA A 158 -2.62 -11.40 4.02
CA ALA A 158 -1.50 -11.15 4.94
C ALA A 158 -0.11 -11.25 4.29
N ALA A 159 0.07 -12.08 3.27
CA ALA A 159 1.36 -12.22 2.58
C ALA A 159 1.59 -11.18 1.45
N GLY A 160 0.64 -10.26 1.23
CA GLY A 160 0.80 -9.12 0.33
C GLY A 160 1.47 -7.91 0.98
N GLY A 161 1.69 -6.84 0.23
CA GLY A 161 2.41 -5.66 0.71
C GLY A 161 1.77 -5.02 1.96
N VAL A 162 0.48 -4.70 1.92
CA VAL A 162 -0.24 -4.13 3.09
C VAL A 162 -0.29 -5.14 4.23
N GLY A 163 -0.69 -6.40 3.94
CA GLY A 163 -0.87 -7.41 4.97
C GLY A 163 0.42 -7.73 5.74
N SER A 164 1.56 -7.85 5.05
CA SER A 164 2.85 -8.14 5.69
C SER A 164 3.28 -7.04 6.66
N VAL A 165 3.16 -5.78 6.25
CA VAL A 165 3.48 -4.64 7.13
C VAL A 165 2.48 -4.56 8.28
N ALA A 166 1.18 -4.81 8.03
CA ALA A 166 0.15 -4.80 9.06
C ALA A 166 0.41 -5.87 10.14
N VAL A 167 0.78 -7.09 9.74
CA VAL A 167 1.15 -8.16 10.69
C VAL A 167 2.32 -7.73 11.56
N ALA A 168 3.40 -7.21 10.96
CA ALA A 168 4.59 -6.79 11.70
C ALA A 168 4.29 -5.63 12.67
N LEU A 169 3.52 -4.62 12.23
CA LEU A 169 3.11 -3.50 13.08
C LEU A 169 2.25 -3.95 14.25
N LEU A 170 1.18 -4.71 13.99
CA LEU A 170 0.26 -5.16 15.02
C LEU A 170 0.97 -6.03 16.06
N ALA A 171 1.80 -6.98 15.62
CA ALA A 171 2.59 -7.82 16.53
C ALA A 171 3.54 -6.98 17.40
N ARG A 172 4.23 -5.98 16.82
CA ARG A 172 5.11 -5.05 17.55
C ARG A 172 4.36 -4.24 18.61
N LEU A 173 3.11 -3.86 18.29
CA LEU A 173 2.23 -3.11 19.19
C LEU A 173 1.55 -4.01 20.24
N GLY A 174 1.89 -5.30 20.30
CA GLY A 174 1.40 -6.23 21.32
C GLY A 174 0.03 -6.84 21.04
N TYR A 175 -0.47 -6.75 19.80
CA TYR A 175 -1.69 -7.42 19.42
C TYR A 175 -1.44 -8.89 19.06
N SER A 176 -2.37 -9.79 19.42
CA SER A 176 -2.44 -11.15 18.89
C SER A 176 -2.97 -11.11 17.45
N VAL A 177 -2.22 -11.65 16.49
CA VAL A 177 -2.51 -11.51 15.07
C VAL A 177 -2.81 -12.86 14.42
N ALA A 178 -4.00 -12.96 13.80
CA ALA A 178 -4.36 -14.04 12.89
C ALA A 178 -4.16 -13.57 11.43
N ALA A 179 -3.35 -14.30 10.68
CA ALA A 179 -3.00 -13.97 9.31
C ALA A 179 -3.68 -14.92 8.31
N VAL A 180 -4.48 -14.37 7.39
CA VAL A 180 -5.16 -15.14 6.33
C VAL A 180 -4.29 -15.18 5.09
N THR A 181 -3.98 -16.38 4.61
CA THR A 181 -3.25 -16.57 3.34
C THR A 181 -3.90 -17.65 2.47
N GLY A 182 -3.83 -17.45 1.15
CA GLY A 182 -4.16 -18.49 0.15
C GLY A 182 -2.92 -19.21 -0.37
N ARG A 183 -1.76 -18.96 0.24
CA ARG A 183 -0.44 -19.53 -0.12
C ARG A 183 0.15 -20.20 1.11
N PRO A 184 -0.12 -21.50 1.35
CA PRO A 184 0.32 -22.21 2.55
C PRO A 184 1.84 -22.13 2.78
N GLU A 185 2.63 -22.05 1.71
CA GLU A 185 4.09 -21.88 1.75
C GLU A 185 4.53 -20.55 2.42
N THR A 186 3.63 -19.59 2.56
CA THR A 186 3.94 -18.31 3.24
C THR A 186 3.73 -18.37 4.76
N ALA A 187 3.26 -19.49 5.32
CA ALA A 187 2.94 -19.60 6.75
C ALA A 187 4.16 -19.32 7.65
N GLY A 188 5.33 -19.88 7.32
CA GLY A 188 6.59 -19.62 8.04
C GLY A 188 6.94 -18.13 8.04
N TYR A 189 6.91 -17.50 6.88
CA TYR A 189 7.15 -16.08 6.72
C TYR A 189 6.19 -15.21 7.57
N LEU A 190 4.90 -15.52 7.58
CA LEU A 190 3.91 -14.76 8.38
C LEU A 190 4.14 -14.93 9.89
N LYS A 191 4.55 -16.12 10.33
CA LYS A 191 4.95 -16.35 11.73
C LYS A 191 6.20 -15.55 12.10
N GLU A 192 7.19 -15.51 11.22
CA GLU A 192 8.39 -14.67 11.40
C GLU A 192 8.05 -13.19 11.52
N LEU A 193 7.03 -12.69 10.81
CA LEU A 193 6.52 -11.34 10.95
C LEU A 193 5.79 -11.09 12.27
N GLY A 194 5.35 -12.15 12.97
CA GLY A 194 4.69 -12.08 14.26
C GLY A 194 3.24 -12.55 14.28
N ALA A 195 2.74 -13.21 13.22
CA ALA A 195 1.43 -13.84 13.27
C ALA A 195 1.44 -15.04 14.23
N GLU A 196 0.51 -15.07 15.18
CA GLU A 196 0.32 -16.20 16.10
C GLU A 196 -0.50 -17.32 15.44
N THR A 197 -1.55 -16.93 14.71
CA THR A 197 -2.46 -17.86 14.03
C THR A 197 -2.37 -17.70 12.51
N ILE A 198 -2.32 -18.82 11.79
CA ILE A 198 -2.44 -18.83 10.32
C ILE A 198 -3.78 -19.43 9.95
N ILE A 199 -4.53 -18.69 9.14
CA ILE A 199 -5.85 -19.09 8.62
C ILE A 199 -5.75 -19.35 7.13
N GLU A 200 -6.21 -20.47 6.68
CA GLU A 200 -6.30 -20.74 5.25
C GLU A 200 -7.41 -19.90 4.62
N ARG A 201 -7.13 -19.31 3.46
CA ARG A 201 -8.11 -18.48 2.74
C ARG A 201 -9.44 -19.19 2.52
N ALA A 202 -9.42 -20.49 2.23
CA ALA A 202 -10.62 -21.30 2.00
C ALA A 202 -11.59 -21.28 3.18
N GLU A 203 -11.08 -21.15 4.41
CA GLU A 203 -11.92 -21.08 5.63
C GLU A 203 -12.86 -19.88 5.64
N LEU A 204 -12.47 -18.76 4.99
CA LEU A 204 -13.23 -17.51 4.98
C LEU A 204 -13.75 -17.11 3.59
N ALA A 205 -13.50 -17.93 2.56
CA ALA A 205 -13.80 -17.55 1.17
C ALA A 205 -15.25 -17.78 0.77
N GLU A 206 -16.00 -18.62 1.52
CA GLU A 206 -17.36 -19.03 1.15
C GLU A 206 -18.44 -18.39 2.02
N ALA A 207 -19.57 -18.06 1.41
CA ALA A 207 -20.74 -17.60 2.12
C ALA A 207 -21.34 -18.71 2.99
N THR A 208 -21.74 -18.38 4.22
CA THR A 208 -22.32 -19.36 5.15
C THR A 208 -23.84 -19.32 5.21
N GLY A 209 -24.52 -18.40 4.52
CA GLY A 209 -25.95 -18.20 4.61
C GLY A 209 -26.47 -17.67 5.96
N LYS A 210 -25.62 -17.64 7.01
CA LYS A 210 -25.97 -17.10 8.33
C LYS A 210 -25.79 -15.59 8.36
N PRO A 211 -26.67 -14.84 9.03
CA PRO A 211 -26.52 -13.38 9.18
C PRO A 211 -25.39 -13.01 10.17
N LEU A 212 -25.12 -13.86 11.18
CA LEU A 212 -24.04 -13.80 12.15
C LEU A 212 -23.42 -15.17 12.36
N GLU A 213 -22.13 -15.19 12.62
CA GLU A 213 -21.36 -16.35 13.07
C GLU A 213 -20.87 -16.17 14.52
N SER A 214 -20.19 -17.15 15.10
CA SER A 214 -19.58 -17.03 16.42
C SER A 214 -18.59 -15.87 16.44
N GLU A 215 -18.58 -15.11 17.51
CA GLU A 215 -17.63 -14.02 17.72
C GLU A 215 -16.19 -14.54 17.80
N ARG A 216 -15.30 -13.96 16.99
CA ARG A 216 -13.93 -14.41 16.88
C ARG A 216 -12.93 -13.24 16.94
N TRP A 217 -13.14 -12.21 16.12
CA TRP A 217 -12.17 -11.13 15.90
C TRP A 217 -12.53 -9.85 16.64
N ALA A 218 -11.57 -9.30 17.39
CA ALA A 218 -11.73 -7.99 18.03
C ALA A 218 -11.56 -6.83 17.03
N GLY A 219 -10.75 -7.04 16.01
CA GLY A 219 -10.50 -6.12 14.92
C GLY A 219 -10.09 -6.87 13.66
N ALA A 220 -10.10 -6.18 12.50
CA ALA A 220 -9.56 -6.72 11.28
C ALA A 220 -8.98 -5.62 10.37
N ILE A 221 -7.94 -5.99 9.60
CA ILE A 221 -7.45 -5.22 8.44
C ILE A 221 -7.73 -6.07 7.20
N ASP A 222 -8.63 -5.60 6.34
CA ASP A 222 -9.05 -6.34 5.17
C ASP A 222 -8.52 -5.73 3.87
N ALA A 223 -7.61 -6.46 3.19
CA ALA A 223 -7.06 -6.10 1.91
C ALA A 223 -7.69 -6.89 0.72
N VAL A 224 -8.67 -7.74 1.00
CA VAL A 224 -9.24 -8.67 0.02
C VAL A 224 -10.61 -8.21 -0.49
N GLY A 225 -11.48 -7.75 0.39
CA GLY A 225 -12.84 -7.40 0.02
C GLY A 225 -13.73 -8.61 -0.31
N GLY A 226 -14.78 -8.38 -1.07
CA GLY A 226 -15.65 -9.42 -1.57
C GLY A 226 -16.35 -10.25 -0.47
N GLU A 227 -16.54 -11.53 -0.72
CA GLU A 227 -17.22 -12.45 0.22
C GLU A 227 -16.43 -12.62 1.52
N MET A 228 -15.10 -12.54 1.46
CA MET A 228 -14.24 -12.63 2.65
C MET A 228 -14.54 -11.48 3.63
N LEU A 229 -14.66 -10.25 3.15
CA LEU A 229 -15.04 -9.10 3.99
C LEU A 229 -16.43 -9.32 4.61
N ALA A 230 -17.41 -9.79 3.82
CA ALA A 230 -18.74 -10.09 4.33
C ALA A 230 -18.69 -11.10 5.48
N ARG A 231 -17.90 -12.14 5.34
CA ARG A 231 -17.74 -13.16 6.35
C ARG A 231 -16.98 -12.70 7.58
N VAL A 232 -15.93 -11.90 7.40
CA VAL A 232 -15.20 -11.28 8.52
C VAL A 232 -16.15 -10.45 9.38
N LEU A 233 -16.99 -9.61 8.76
CA LEU A 233 -17.98 -8.80 9.48
C LEU A 233 -18.95 -9.64 10.34
N LYS A 234 -19.36 -10.83 9.86
CA LYS A 234 -20.24 -11.75 10.61
C LYS A 234 -19.57 -12.38 11.82
N GLN A 235 -18.23 -12.44 11.86
CA GLN A 235 -17.41 -13.03 12.93
C GLN A 235 -16.83 -12.00 13.90
N MET A 236 -17.11 -10.72 13.71
CA MET A 236 -16.63 -9.68 14.62
C MET A 236 -17.25 -9.81 16.01
N LYS A 237 -16.43 -9.57 17.02
CA LYS A 237 -16.89 -9.40 18.41
C LYS A 237 -17.73 -8.15 18.56
N TYR A 238 -18.45 -8.05 19.66
CA TYR A 238 -19.22 -6.87 20.03
C TYR A 238 -18.29 -5.64 20.07
N ASP A 239 -18.73 -4.52 19.47
CA ASP A 239 -17.95 -3.28 19.26
C ASP A 239 -16.64 -3.47 18.51
N GLY A 240 -16.49 -4.52 17.71
CA GLY A 240 -15.34 -4.74 16.86
C GLY A 240 -15.32 -3.83 15.63
N ALA A 241 -14.13 -3.62 15.05
CA ALA A 241 -13.97 -2.76 13.88
C ALA A 241 -13.13 -3.41 12.78
N VAL A 242 -13.51 -3.17 11.52
CA VAL A 242 -12.78 -3.64 10.33
C VAL A 242 -12.27 -2.45 9.52
N ALA A 243 -10.96 -2.34 9.34
CA ALA A 243 -10.34 -1.42 8.41
C ALA A 243 -10.33 -2.03 7.00
N SER A 244 -11.13 -1.48 6.09
CA SER A 244 -11.22 -1.93 4.71
C SER A 244 -10.27 -1.12 3.84
N VAL A 245 -9.27 -1.79 3.23
CA VAL A 245 -8.16 -1.15 2.51
C VAL A 245 -7.98 -1.64 1.08
N GLY A 246 -8.57 -2.77 0.71
CA GLY A 246 -8.34 -3.39 -0.60
C GLY A 246 -9.56 -4.09 -1.18
N LEU A 247 -9.42 -4.48 -2.44
CA LEU A 247 -10.47 -5.11 -3.23
C LEU A 247 -9.89 -6.22 -4.15
N ALA A 248 -8.93 -6.99 -3.64
CA ALA A 248 -8.26 -8.02 -4.43
C ALA A 248 -9.23 -9.12 -4.95
N ALA A 249 -10.35 -9.37 -4.24
CA ALA A 249 -11.42 -10.26 -4.67
C ALA A 249 -12.59 -9.51 -5.36
N GLY A 250 -12.41 -8.23 -5.70
CA GLY A 250 -13.43 -7.40 -6.34
C GLY A 250 -14.05 -6.37 -5.40
N ALA A 251 -14.75 -5.39 -5.97
CA ALA A 251 -15.35 -4.27 -5.23
C ALA A 251 -16.73 -4.61 -4.63
N GLY A 252 -17.39 -5.64 -5.09
CA GLY A 252 -18.70 -6.07 -4.56
C GLY A 252 -18.56 -6.86 -3.27
N VAL A 253 -19.57 -6.76 -2.40
CA VAL A 253 -19.69 -7.56 -1.16
C VAL A 253 -21.02 -8.31 -1.19
N PRO A 254 -21.10 -9.45 -1.90
CA PRO A 254 -22.36 -10.07 -2.30
C PRO A 254 -23.25 -10.49 -1.12
N SER A 255 -22.70 -11.10 -0.08
CA SER A 255 -23.43 -11.59 1.09
C SER A 255 -23.49 -10.58 2.25
N PHE A 256 -23.36 -9.31 1.94
CA PHE A 256 -23.39 -8.25 2.92
C PHE A 256 -24.78 -8.03 3.52
N THR A 257 -24.84 -7.87 4.84
CA THR A 257 -26.05 -7.46 5.56
C THR A 257 -25.71 -6.41 6.63
N VAL A 258 -26.69 -5.64 7.07
CA VAL A 258 -26.53 -4.65 8.16
C VAL A 258 -26.57 -5.29 9.56
N ILE A 259 -26.82 -6.58 9.65
CA ILE A 259 -27.03 -7.29 10.93
C ILE A 259 -25.83 -7.19 11.89
N PRO A 260 -24.56 -7.35 11.46
CA PRO A 260 -23.39 -7.16 12.34
C PRO A 260 -23.36 -5.77 12.99
N PHE A 261 -23.72 -4.73 12.26
CA PHE A 261 -23.74 -3.34 12.75
C PHE A 261 -24.83 -3.14 13.79
N LEU A 262 -26.05 -3.65 13.52
CA LEU A 262 -27.21 -3.45 14.41
C LEU A 262 -27.10 -4.27 15.70
N LEU A 263 -26.61 -5.51 15.61
CA LEU A 263 -26.67 -6.46 16.73
C LEU A 263 -25.37 -6.55 17.53
N ARG A 264 -24.23 -6.11 16.95
CA ARG A 264 -22.91 -6.17 17.61
C ARG A 264 -22.16 -4.84 17.60
N GLY A 265 -22.77 -3.75 17.11
CA GLY A 265 -22.09 -2.44 17.04
C GLY A 265 -20.82 -2.45 16.17
N VAL A 266 -20.68 -3.40 15.24
CA VAL A 266 -19.50 -3.51 14.39
C VAL A 266 -19.32 -2.24 13.57
N SER A 267 -18.08 -1.80 13.42
CA SER A 267 -17.72 -0.66 12.56
C SER A 267 -16.96 -1.12 11.32
N LEU A 268 -17.35 -0.61 10.14
CA LEU A 268 -16.59 -0.76 8.91
C LEU A 268 -15.94 0.58 8.56
N LEU A 269 -14.61 0.63 8.62
CA LEU A 269 -13.80 1.84 8.48
C LEU A 269 -13.12 1.85 7.10
N GLY A 270 -13.48 2.79 6.25
CA GLY A 270 -12.80 3.00 4.97
C GLY A 270 -11.45 3.68 5.17
N ILE A 271 -10.39 3.12 4.59
CA ILE A 271 -9.03 3.65 4.68
C ILE A 271 -8.61 4.18 3.32
N ASP A 272 -8.60 5.49 3.16
CA ASP A 272 -8.05 6.16 1.97
C ASP A 272 -6.60 6.60 2.23
N SER A 273 -5.64 6.01 1.53
CA SER A 273 -4.24 6.40 1.52
C SER A 273 -3.88 7.26 0.29
N VAL A 274 -4.82 7.46 -0.65
CA VAL A 274 -4.57 8.23 -1.88
C VAL A 274 -4.72 9.73 -1.64
N MET A 275 -5.86 10.16 -1.08
CA MET A 275 -6.19 11.58 -0.86
C MET A 275 -6.16 11.95 0.63
N ARG A 276 -5.49 11.15 1.46
CA ARG A 276 -5.39 11.41 2.90
C ARG A 276 -4.74 12.77 3.17
N PRO A 277 -5.33 13.65 4.00
CA PRO A 277 -4.77 14.97 4.31
C PRO A 277 -3.33 14.91 4.84
N TYR A 278 -2.56 15.96 4.57
CA TYR A 278 -1.13 16.06 4.87
C TYR A 278 -0.79 15.74 6.33
N ASP A 279 -1.46 16.37 7.30
CA ASP A 279 -1.17 16.17 8.73
C ASP A 279 -1.30 14.69 9.14
N HIS A 280 -2.33 14.02 8.64
CA HIS A 280 -2.50 12.58 8.91
C HIS A 280 -1.42 11.71 8.28
N ARG A 281 -0.81 12.15 7.15
CA ARG A 281 0.33 11.46 6.55
C ARG A 281 1.57 11.64 7.41
N VAL A 282 1.84 12.87 7.84
CA VAL A 282 2.98 13.18 8.72
C VAL A 282 2.89 12.36 10.01
N ASP A 283 1.72 12.34 10.66
CA ASP A 283 1.49 11.53 11.86
C ASP A 283 1.74 10.04 11.60
N ALA A 284 1.24 9.52 10.48
CA ALA A 284 1.41 8.10 10.15
C ALA A 284 2.89 7.77 9.83
N TRP A 285 3.61 8.63 9.09
CA TRP A 285 5.02 8.42 8.80
C TRP A 285 5.90 8.47 10.06
N ASN A 286 5.63 9.40 11.00
CA ASN A 286 6.29 9.46 12.29
C ASN A 286 6.04 8.19 13.12
N ARG A 287 4.79 7.71 13.15
CA ARG A 287 4.45 6.45 13.83
C ARG A 287 5.10 5.24 13.17
N ILE A 288 5.18 5.20 11.84
CA ILE A 288 5.90 4.12 11.15
C ILE A 288 7.37 4.10 11.56
N ALA A 289 8.02 5.26 11.61
CA ALA A 289 9.42 5.36 12.00
C ALA A 289 9.70 4.83 13.41
N SER A 290 8.75 5.02 14.35
CA SER A 290 8.87 4.55 15.74
C SER A 290 8.39 3.11 15.97
N ASP A 291 7.32 2.70 15.28
CA ASP A 291 6.58 1.49 15.63
C ASP A 291 6.90 0.29 14.73
N LEU A 292 7.33 0.51 13.48
CA LEU A 292 7.63 -0.59 12.56
C LEU A 292 9.01 -1.22 12.87
N PRO A 293 9.09 -2.54 13.13
CA PRO A 293 10.38 -3.19 13.33
C PRO A 293 11.15 -3.28 12.01
N MET A 294 12.26 -2.56 11.91
CA MET A 294 13.03 -2.43 10.65
C MET A 294 13.66 -3.75 10.20
N ASP A 295 14.05 -4.63 11.12
CA ASP A 295 14.52 -5.99 10.80
C ASP A 295 13.44 -6.81 10.07
N LYS A 296 12.18 -6.68 10.48
CA LYS A 296 11.05 -7.34 9.82
C LYS A 296 10.76 -6.71 8.46
N LEU A 297 10.86 -5.38 8.36
CA LEU A 297 10.73 -4.68 7.09
C LEU A 297 11.77 -5.18 6.08
N GLU A 298 13.04 -5.24 6.47
CA GLU A 298 14.12 -5.70 5.58
C GLU A 298 13.92 -7.16 5.14
N ALA A 299 13.41 -8.03 6.01
CA ALA A 299 13.15 -9.42 5.68
C ALA A 299 12.03 -9.63 4.65
N MET A 300 11.17 -8.63 4.41
CA MET A 300 10.10 -8.72 3.42
C MET A 300 10.42 -8.06 2.07
N VAL A 301 11.59 -7.41 1.93
CA VAL A 301 11.96 -6.61 0.76
C VAL A 301 12.74 -7.43 -0.27
N VAL A 302 12.36 -7.27 -1.53
CA VAL A 302 13.19 -7.63 -2.70
C VAL A 302 13.44 -6.39 -3.51
N GLU A 303 14.69 -6.13 -3.88
CA GLU A 303 15.08 -4.95 -4.66
C GLU A 303 15.23 -5.30 -6.13
N HIS A 304 14.78 -4.41 -7.00
CA HIS A 304 14.77 -4.52 -8.45
C HIS A 304 15.13 -3.19 -9.12
N ARG A 305 15.28 -3.20 -10.43
CA ARG A 305 15.57 -2.04 -11.29
C ARG A 305 14.36 -1.60 -12.07
N LEU A 306 14.39 -0.41 -12.65
CA LEU A 306 13.36 0.08 -13.57
C LEU A 306 13.09 -0.90 -14.72
N SER A 307 14.14 -1.53 -15.26
CA SER A 307 14.02 -2.49 -16.37
C SER A 307 13.20 -3.74 -16.04
N ASP A 308 13.08 -4.09 -14.77
CA ASP A 308 12.36 -5.29 -14.33
C ASP A 308 10.84 -5.06 -14.20
N LEU A 309 10.41 -3.79 -14.22
CA LEU A 309 9.04 -3.40 -13.95
C LEU A 309 7.98 -4.01 -14.89
N PRO A 310 8.22 -4.17 -16.21
CA PRO A 310 7.21 -4.81 -17.07
C PRO A 310 6.88 -6.24 -16.65
N ASP A 311 7.88 -7.07 -16.33
CA ASP A 311 7.68 -8.44 -15.82
C ASP A 311 7.04 -8.44 -14.43
N LEU A 312 7.51 -7.57 -13.54
CA LEU A 312 6.97 -7.43 -12.19
C LEU A 312 5.51 -6.97 -12.19
N ALA A 313 5.11 -6.14 -13.17
CA ALA A 313 3.73 -5.68 -13.33
C ALA A 313 2.78 -6.85 -13.60
N ASP A 314 3.16 -7.82 -14.41
CA ASP A 314 2.37 -9.02 -14.65
C ASP A 314 2.31 -9.89 -13.39
N ARG A 315 3.46 -10.11 -12.75
CA ARG A 315 3.55 -10.94 -11.54
C ARG A 315 2.71 -10.43 -10.37
N ILE A 316 2.65 -9.10 -10.18
CA ILE A 316 1.84 -8.54 -9.09
C ILE A 316 0.34 -8.67 -9.37
N LEU A 317 -0.09 -8.52 -10.62
CA LEU A 317 -1.49 -8.71 -11.04
C LEU A 317 -1.92 -10.17 -10.91
N ASP A 318 -1.01 -11.11 -11.13
CA ASP A 318 -1.22 -12.55 -10.92
C ASP A 318 -1.19 -12.97 -9.43
N GLY A 319 -0.96 -12.03 -8.48
CA GLY A 319 -0.84 -12.34 -7.05
C GLY A 319 0.43 -13.13 -6.68
N LYS A 320 1.46 -13.13 -7.53
CA LYS A 320 2.72 -13.87 -7.34
C LYS A 320 3.78 -13.09 -6.56
N VAL A 321 3.54 -11.83 -6.23
CA VAL A 321 4.45 -11.01 -5.42
C VAL A 321 4.16 -11.25 -3.93
N LYS A 322 5.23 -11.45 -3.14
CA LYS A 322 5.20 -11.58 -1.67
C LYS A 322 5.93 -10.39 -1.05
N GLY A 323 5.41 -9.87 0.06
CA GLY A 323 6.08 -8.79 0.80
C GLY A 323 6.15 -7.49 -0.02
N ARG A 324 7.34 -6.89 -0.04
CA ARG A 324 7.58 -5.59 -0.66
C ARG A 324 8.63 -5.67 -1.78
N VAL A 325 8.39 -4.92 -2.83
CA VAL A 325 9.33 -4.74 -3.93
C VAL A 325 9.79 -3.28 -3.93
N VAL A 326 11.08 -3.05 -3.78
CA VAL A 326 11.73 -1.74 -3.90
C VAL A 326 12.37 -1.64 -5.28
N ILE A 327 12.26 -0.49 -5.90
CA ILE A 327 12.86 -0.21 -7.20
C ILE A 327 13.95 0.85 -7.02
N ASP A 328 15.21 0.46 -7.23
CA ASP A 328 16.29 1.43 -7.40
C ASP A 328 16.16 2.02 -8.82
N VAL A 329 15.81 3.30 -8.89
CA VAL A 329 15.57 3.96 -10.19
C VAL A 329 16.86 4.40 -10.89
N ARG A 330 18.00 4.28 -10.19
CA ARG A 330 19.33 4.71 -10.68
C ARG A 330 20.21 3.54 -11.12
N ALA A 331 19.78 2.28 -10.85
CA ALA A 331 20.55 1.06 -11.13
C ALA A 331 20.38 0.55 -12.58
#